data_77b45342136081c608f538ed007ed6eb
#
_entry.id   77b45342136081c608f538ed007ed6eb
#
_cell.length_a   1.000
_cell.length_b   1.000
_cell.length_c   1.000
_cell.angle_alpha   90.00
_cell.angle_beta   90.00
_cell.angle_gamma   90.00
#
_symmetry.space_group_name_H-M   'P 1'
#
loop_
_entity.id
_entity.type
_entity.pdbx_description
1 polymer ?
#
loop_
_entity_poly.entity_id
_entity_poly.type
_entity_poly.pdbx_seq_one_letter_code
_entity_poly.pdbx_strand_id
1 'polypeptide(L)'
;VEKVIVLLRASQSDEQWCRQLRTRVADELLALGLPGLTVNVRDDAVRESLMTLTTLEPPVVAVVSLWVQQYYGSQVTRALELLACECDSLAAYLVTESVPMAVPPTAVGERTDGLANIALLRRPADLDQALWLRRWHLDHTSVAIETQDTFGYTQNTVVRALTEGAPAIDGIVEELFRQEAVSDLHAFFGAADDDDLADRMRRMVASTDAFGASTNIDTVPTSRYVYATPFTGPL
;
A
#
# COMPACT_ATOMS: atom_id res chain seq x y z
N VAL A 1 9.44 -17.57 -4.26
CA VAL A 1 9.04 -16.24 -4.76
C VAL A 1 9.09 -15.26 -3.60
N GLU A 2 9.74 -14.14 -3.81
CA GLU A 2 9.86 -13.05 -2.82
C GLU A 2 9.07 -11.84 -3.30
N LYS A 3 8.58 -11.02 -2.37
CA LYS A 3 7.84 -9.79 -2.68
C LYS A 3 8.71 -8.57 -2.44
N VAL A 4 8.79 -7.70 -3.45
CA VAL A 4 9.43 -6.38 -3.38
C VAL A 4 8.36 -5.32 -3.60
N ILE A 5 8.31 -4.34 -2.72
CA ILE A 5 7.44 -3.16 -2.88
C ILE A 5 8.31 -1.96 -3.22
N VAL A 6 7.93 -1.25 -4.28
CA VAL A 6 8.62 -0.06 -4.76
C VAL A 6 7.69 1.14 -4.61
N LEU A 7 8.12 2.13 -3.85
CA LEU A 7 7.45 3.42 -3.71
C LEU A 7 8.02 4.38 -4.75
N LEU A 8 7.17 4.96 -5.58
CA LEU A 8 7.54 6.00 -6.53
C LEU A 8 7.12 7.34 -5.95
N ARG A 9 8.08 8.26 -5.84
CA ARG A 9 7.90 9.60 -5.29
C ARG A 9 8.14 10.62 -6.38
N ALA A 10 7.19 11.53 -6.58
CA ALA A 10 7.28 12.57 -7.58
C ALA A 10 6.56 13.83 -7.14
N SER A 11 7.10 14.98 -7.53
CA SER A 11 6.51 16.30 -7.28
C SER A 11 5.27 16.54 -8.14
N GLN A 12 5.17 15.85 -9.27
CA GLN A 12 4.04 15.91 -10.20
C GLN A 12 3.69 14.52 -10.73
N SER A 13 2.39 14.24 -10.76
CA SER A 13 1.82 13.03 -11.35
C SER A 13 0.41 13.34 -11.82
N ASP A 14 0.23 13.52 -13.12
CA ASP A 14 -1.07 13.72 -13.74
C ASP A 14 -1.70 12.39 -14.18
N GLU A 15 -2.93 12.44 -14.68
CA GLU A 15 -3.64 11.25 -15.17
C GLU A 15 -2.94 10.61 -16.38
N GLN A 16 -2.21 11.37 -17.19
CA GLN A 16 -1.43 10.82 -18.29
C GLN A 16 -0.26 10.01 -17.77
N TRP A 17 0.45 10.49 -16.76
CA TRP A 17 1.51 9.76 -16.08
C TRP A 17 0.98 8.47 -15.42
N CYS A 18 -0.13 8.56 -14.70
CA CYS A 18 -0.78 7.39 -14.10
C CYS A 18 -1.16 6.34 -15.15
N ARG A 19 -1.69 6.78 -16.30
CA ARG A 19 -2.02 5.91 -17.42
C ARG A 19 -0.79 5.25 -18.03
N GLN A 20 0.32 5.98 -18.21
CA GLN A 20 1.56 5.41 -18.72
C GLN A 20 2.11 4.34 -17.79
N LEU A 21 2.09 4.58 -16.48
CA LEU A 21 2.57 3.62 -15.49
C LEU A 21 1.74 2.32 -15.51
N ARG A 22 0.42 2.43 -15.60
CA ARG A 22 -0.49 1.27 -15.62
C ARG A 22 -0.69 0.61 -16.98
N THR A 23 -0.03 1.10 -18.03
CA THR A 23 -0.06 0.49 -19.38
C THR A 23 1.35 0.16 -19.85
N ARG A 24 2.03 1.08 -20.50
CA ARG A 24 3.38 0.88 -21.08
C ARG A 24 4.37 0.32 -20.06
N VAL A 25 4.50 0.95 -18.89
CA VAL A 25 5.47 0.51 -17.88
C VAL A 25 5.10 -0.84 -17.29
N ALA A 26 3.82 -1.09 -17.04
CA ALA A 26 3.34 -2.40 -16.59
C ALA A 26 3.67 -3.51 -17.61
N ASP A 27 3.48 -3.26 -18.92
CA ASP A 27 3.83 -4.21 -19.98
C ASP A 27 5.34 -4.48 -20.03
N GLU A 28 6.17 -3.44 -19.91
CA GLU A 28 7.63 -3.55 -19.84
C GLU A 28 8.08 -4.36 -18.62
N LEU A 29 7.45 -4.15 -17.45
CA LEU A 29 7.71 -4.93 -16.23
C LEU A 29 7.30 -6.41 -16.42
N LEU A 30 6.13 -6.68 -17.01
CA LEU A 30 5.69 -8.05 -17.29
C LEU A 30 6.64 -8.78 -18.25
N ALA A 31 7.21 -8.07 -19.22
CA ALA A 31 8.19 -8.62 -20.15
C ALA A 31 9.48 -9.12 -19.47
N LEU A 32 9.73 -8.72 -18.21
CA LEU A 32 10.83 -9.27 -17.38
C LEU A 32 10.53 -10.69 -16.85
N GLY A 33 9.32 -11.22 -17.09
CA GLY A 33 8.92 -12.54 -16.60
C GLY A 33 8.65 -12.59 -15.11
N LEU A 34 8.11 -11.49 -14.54
CA LEU A 34 7.74 -11.43 -13.13
C LEU A 34 6.60 -12.41 -12.81
N PRO A 35 6.72 -13.24 -11.77
CA PRO A 35 5.63 -14.10 -11.29
C PRO A 35 4.38 -13.35 -10.84
N GLY A 36 4.54 -12.10 -10.40
CA GLY A 36 3.42 -11.25 -9.99
C GLY A 36 3.74 -9.77 -10.13
N LEU A 37 2.71 -8.98 -10.46
CA LEU A 37 2.78 -7.53 -10.60
C LEU A 37 1.45 -6.91 -10.20
N THR A 38 1.51 -5.97 -9.25
CA THR A 38 0.40 -5.07 -8.91
C THR A 38 0.90 -3.63 -8.97
N VAL A 39 0.12 -2.74 -9.58
CA VAL A 39 0.41 -1.31 -9.69
C VAL A 39 -0.70 -0.53 -9.01
N ASN A 40 -0.33 0.26 -8.03
CA ASN A 40 -1.20 1.20 -7.33
C ASN A 40 -0.80 2.62 -7.73
N VAL A 41 -1.74 3.41 -8.25
CA VAL A 41 -1.49 4.79 -8.69
C VAL A 41 -2.44 5.76 -8.03
N ARG A 42 -1.95 6.94 -7.66
CA ARG A 42 -2.78 8.04 -7.15
C ARG A 42 -3.37 8.83 -8.32
N ASP A 43 -4.33 8.22 -9.02
CA ASP A 43 -5.02 8.81 -10.17
C ASP A 43 -6.19 9.70 -9.76
N ASP A 44 -6.88 10.29 -10.75
CA ASP A 44 -7.98 11.23 -10.51
C ASP A 44 -9.15 10.63 -9.72
N ALA A 45 -9.34 9.29 -9.77
CA ALA A 45 -10.43 8.62 -9.05
C ALA A 45 -10.27 8.67 -7.52
N VAL A 46 -9.04 8.86 -7.02
CA VAL A 46 -8.71 8.81 -5.58
C VAL A 46 -7.89 10.00 -5.10
N ARG A 47 -7.48 10.91 -5.99
CA ARG A 47 -6.58 12.03 -5.70
C ARG A 47 -7.07 12.93 -4.57
N GLU A 48 -8.39 13.18 -4.51
CA GLU A 48 -9.03 14.04 -3.53
C GLU A 48 -9.47 13.30 -2.25
N SER A 49 -8.91 12.11 -1.99
CA SER A 49 -9.28 11.33 -0.81
C SER A 49 -8.96 12.06 0.49
N LEU A 50 -9.92 12.03 1.41
CA LEU A 50 -9.80 12.52 2.78
C LEU A 50 -8.72 11.77 3.58
N MET A 51 -8.34 10.56 3.13
CA MET A 51 -7.34 9.72 3.80
C MET A 51 -5.91 10.01 3.33
N THR A 52 -5.64 11.18 2.77
CA THR A 52 -4.29 11.57 2.35
C THR A 52 -3.50 12.15 3.52
N LEU A 53 -2.46 11.44 3.96
CA LEU A 53 -1.45 11.95 4.91
C LEU A 53 -0.07 11.79 4.28
N THR A 54 0.73 12.84 4.28
CA THR A 54 2.09 12.77 3.72
C THR A 54 3.10 13.46 4.62
N THR A 55 4.19 12.76 4.91
CA THR A 55 5.38 13.28 5.60
C THR A 55 6.60 13.26 4.68
N LEU A 56 6.52 12.54 3.56
CA LEU A 56 7.59 12.40 2.59
C LEU A 56 7.54 13.52 1.54
N GLU A 57 8.70 14.11 1.22
CA GLU A 57 8.86 15.12 0.20
C GLU A 57 9.95 14.68 -0.81
N PRO A 58 9.65 14.55 -2.11
CA PRO A 58 8.32 14.57 -2.71
C PRO A 58 7.43 13.44 -2.21
N PRO A 59 6.08 13.56 -2.36
CA PRO A 59 5.15 12.55 -1.87
C PRO A 59 5.20 11.26 -2.67
N VAL A 60 4.68 10.17 -2.08
CA VAL A 60 4.45 8.92 -2.81
C VAL A 60 3.24 9.09 -3.72
N VAL A 61 3.41 8.80 -5.00
CA VAL A 61 2.38 8.93 -6.05
C VAL A 61 1.98 7.59 -6.66
N ALA A 62 2.82 6.57 -6.47
CA ALA A 62 2.49 5.19 -6.87
C ALA A 62 3.24 4.18 -6.00
N VAL A 63 2.68 2.99 -5.91
CA VAL A 63 3.29 1.82 -5.24
C VAL A 63 3.22 0.64 -6.19
N VAL A 64 4.37 0.01 -6.45
CA VAL A 64 4.47 -1.15 -7.34
C VAL A 64 4.90 -2.37 -6.54
N SER A 65 4.06 -3.38 -6.50
CA SER A 65 4.38 -4.67 -5.88
C SER A 65 4.86 -5.64 -6.94
N LEU A 66 6.06 -6.16 -6.77
CA LEU A 66 6.73 -7.11 -7.65
C LEU A 66 6.89 -8.43 -6.89
N TRP A 67 6.42 -9.54 -7.44
CA TRP A 67 6.84 -10.87 -7.00
C TRP A 67 7.93 -11.35 -7.94
N VAL A 68 9.05 -11.77 -7.36
CA VAL A 68 10.29 -12.09 -8.08
C VAL A 68 10.84 -13.45 -7.64
N GLN A 69 11.70 -14.04 -8.45
CA GLN A 69 12.38 -15.27 -8.05
C GLN A 69 13.32 -15.03 -6.86
N GLN A 70 14.08 -13.94 -6.94
CA GLN A 70 15.07 -13.55 -5.94
C GLN A 70 15.22 -12.01 -5.94
N TYR A 71 15.18 -11.38 -4.77
CA TYR A 71 15.24 -9.91 -4.64
C TYR A 71 16.57 -9.29 -5.12
N TYR A 72 17.65 -10.08 -5.15
CA TYR A 72 18.97 -9.65 -5.66
C TYR A 72 19.21 -10.09 -7.13
N GLY A 73 18.20 -10.62 -7.79
CA GLY A 73 18.26 -11.06 -9.18
C GLY A 73 18.13 -9.91 -10.18
N SER A 74 18.50 -10.19 -11.44
CA SER A 74 18.42 -9.22 -12.54
C SER A 74 17.01 -8.71 -12.83
N GLN A 75 15.97 -9.47 -12.45
CA GLN A 75 14.58 -9.01 -12.57
C GLN A 75 14.34 -7.74 -11.76
N VAL A 76 14.79 -7.72 -10.49
CA VAL A 76 14.63 -6.56 -9.60
C VAL A 76 15.47 -5.38 -10.12
N THR A 77 16.74 -5.60 -10.46
CA THR A 77 17.60 -4.55 -10.97
C THR A 77 16.97 -3.85 -12.18
N ARG A 78 16.50 -4.63 -13.18
CA ARG A 78 15.86 -4.06 -14.38
C ARG A 78 14.53 -3.38 -14.08
N ALA A 79 13.72 -3.96 -13.19
CA ALA A 79 12.46 -3.35 -12.77
C ALA A 79 12.69 -1.99 -12.09
N LEU A 80 13.71 -1.89 -11.22
CA LEU A 80 14.07 -0.63 -10.56
C LEU A 80 14.62 0.40 -11.56
N GLU A 81 15.41 -0.02 -12.54
CA GLU A 81 15.90 0.84 -13.62
C GLU A 81 14.73 1.43 -14.44
N LEU A 82 13.75 0.61 -14.83
CA LEU A 82 12.55 1.06 -15.54
C LEU A 82 11.75 2.06 -14.71
N LEU A 83 11.48 1.73 -13.44
CA LEU A 83 10.68 2.57 -12.55
C LEU A 83 11.39 3.87 -12.16
N ALA A 84 12.72 3.87 -12.09
CA ALA A 84 13.50 5.08 -11.80
C ALA A 84 13.38 6.16 -12.89
N CYS A 85 13.05 5.76 -14.12
CA CYS A 85 12.81 6.71 -15.22
C CYS A 85 11.45 7.43 -15.11
N GLU A 86 10.55 6.96 -14.26
CA GLU A 86 9.18 7.44 -14.14
C GLU A 86 8.96 8.36 -12.92
N CYS A 87 9.96 8.60 -12.08
CA CYS A 87 9.78 9.34 -10.83
C CYS A 87 11.02 10.18 -10.45
N ASP A 88 10.84 11.11 -9.52
CA ASP A 88 11.94 11.94 -9.00
C ASP A 88 12.86 11.12 -8.07
N SER A 89 12.28 10.20 -7.31
CA SER A 89 13.01 9.24 -6.49
C SER A 89 12.17 7.98 -6.24
N LEU A 90 12.84 6.85 -6.08
CA LEU A 90 12.20 5.60 -5.69
C LEU A 90 12.84 5.00 -4.44
N ALA A 91 12.05 4.20 -3.72
CA ALA A 91 12.52 3.40 -2.62
C ALA A 91 11.94 1.98 -2.73
N ALA A 92 12.79 0.97 -2.67
CA ALA A 92 12.39 -0.42 -2.78
C ALA A 92 12.66 -1.17 -1.48
N TYR A 93 11.74 -2.08 -1.14
CA TYR A 93 11.79 -2.86 0.11
C TYR A 93 11.50 -4.33 -0.17
N LEU A 94 12.33 -5.21 0.36
CA LEU A 94 12.00 -6.61 0.52
C LEU A 94 11.01 -6.75 1.67
N VAL A 95 9.91 -7.46 1.45
CA VAL A 95 8.85 -7.61 2.47
C VAL A 95 8.42 -9.07 2.62
N THR A 96 7.83 -9.38 3.79
CA THR A 96 7.01 -10.58 3.98
C THR A 96 5.54 -10.18 3.97
N GLU A 97 4.71 -10.94 3.24
CA GLU A 97 3.28 -10.66 3.10
C GLU A 97 2.44 -11.55 4.01
N SER A 98 1.43 -10.95 4.64
CA SER A 98 0.30 -11.66 5.25
C SER A 98 -1.02 -11.05 4.81
N VAL A 99 -2.06 -11.86 4.66
CA VAL A 99 -3.38 -11.46 4.13
C VAL A 99 -4.46 -11.78 5.16
N PRO A 100 -4.66 -10.94 6.20
CA PRO A 100 -5.70 -11.13 7.21
C PRO A 100 -7.12 -11.14 6.65
N MET A 101 -7.35 -10.38 5.56
CA MET A 101 -8.62 -10.39 4.82
C MET A 101 -8.32 -10.50 3.32
N ALA A 102 -8.81 -11.57 2.70
CA ALA A 102 -8.58 -11.86 1.29
C ALA A 102 -9.16 -10.75 0.40
N VAL A 103 -8.37 -10.36 -0.60
CA VAL A 103 -8.78 -9.38 -1.60
C VAL A 103 -9.61 -10.07 -2.68
N PRO A 104 -10.79 -9.56 -3.05
CA PRO A 104 -11.56 -10.11 -4.16
C PRO A 104 -10.76 -10.12 -5.47
N PRO A 105 -10.93 -11.15 -6.31
CA PRO A 105 -10.25 -11.22 -7.59
C PRO A 105 -10.73 -10.09 -8.51
N THR A 106 -9.77 -9.48 -9.20
CA THR A 106 -10.02 -8.46 -10.23
C THR A 106 -9.50 -8.99 -11.56
N ALA A 107 -10.15 -8.64 -12.67
CA ALA A 107 -9.67 -8.99 -13.99
C ALA A 107 -8.29 -8.35 -14.25
N VAL A 108 -7.45 -9.07 -14.98
CA VAL A 108 -6.07 -8.65 -15.25
C VAL A 108 -6.03 -7.30 -15.96
N GLY A 109 -5.29 -6.36 -15.40
CA GLY A 109 -5.13 -5.00 -15.92
C GLY A 109 -6.34 -4.09 -15.73
N GLU A 110 -7.41 -4.57 -15.11
CA GLU A 110 -8.56 -3.74 -14.74
C GLU A 110 -8.38 -3.13 -13.34
N ARG A 111 -9.04 -2.00 -13.12
CA ARG A 111 -9.06 -1.34 -11.81
C ARG A 111 -9.87 -2.19 -10.83
N THR A 112 -9.29 -2.48 -9.65
CA THR A 112 -10.10 -2.98 -8.52
C THR A 112 -11.07 -1.86 -8.11
N ASP A 113 -12.36 -2.17 -8.02
CA ASP A 113 -13.37 -1.18 -7.64
C ASP A 113 -13.08 -0.58 -6.26
N GLY A 114 -13.19 0.75 -6.18
CA GLY A 114 -13.04 1.48 -4.94
C GLY A 114 -11.64 2.09 -4.73
N LEU A 115 -11.33 2.31 -3.47
CA LEU A 115 -10.09 2.91 -2.97
C LEU A 115 -9.16 1.82 -2.44
N ALA A 116 -7.91 1.81 -2.88
CA ALA A 116 -6.83 1.09 -2.22
C ALA A 116 -5.98 2.10 -1.42
N ASN A 117 -6.12 2.10 -0.11
CA ASN A 117 -5.35 2.96 0.77
C ASN A 117 -4.05 2.27 1.20
N ILE A 118 -2.90 2.86 0.89
CA ILE A 118 -1.59 2.34 1.30
C ILE A 118 -1.12 3.11 2.52
N ALA A 119 -0.92 2.41 3.65
CA ALA A 119 -0.34 3.00 4.85
C ALA A 119 1.13 2.60 5.00
N LEU A 120 2.00 3.60 5.21
CA LEU A 120 3.44 3.42 5.43
C LEU A 120 3.73 3.63 6.91
N LEU A 121 4.06 2.55 7.60
CA LEU A 121 4.22 2.51 9.04
C LEU A 121 5.70 2.59 9.44
N ARG A 122 5.97 3.35 10.49
CA ARG A 122 7.30 3.48 11.10
C ARG A 122 7.24 3.10 12.56
N ARG A 123 8.08 2.16 12.93
CA ARG A 123 8.20 1.74 14.33
C ARG A 123 8.90 2.83 15.15
N PRO A 124 8.34 3.27 16.29
CA PRO A 124 9.05 4.14 17.22
C PRO A 124 10.40 3.54 17.67
N ALA A 125 11.42 4.36 17.75
CA ALA A 125 12.78 3.90 18.08
C ALA A 125 12.89 3.26 19.47
N ASP A 126 12.04 3.67 20.41
CA ASP A 126 11.97 3.19 21.78
C ASP A 126 11.06 1.96 21.95
N LEU A 127 10.34 1.54 20.90
CA LEU A 127 9.48 0.37 20.96
C LEU A 127 10.22 -0.86 20.40
N ASP A 128 10.32 -1.92 21.20
CA ASP A 128 10.89 -3.21 20.78
C ASP A 128 10.20 -3.76 19.54
N GLN A 129 10.96 -4.32 18.59
CA GLN A 129 10.43 -4.78 17.31
C GLN A 129 9.41 -5.92 17.47
N ALA A 130 9.66 -6.88 18.35
CA ALA A 130 8.74 -8.00 18.54
C ALA A 130 7.43 -7.53 19.18
N LEU A 131 7.51 -6.59 20.13
CA LEU A 131 6.34 -5.97 20.74
C LEU A 131 5.57 -5.13 19.74
N TRP A 132 6.26 -4.36 18.88
CA TRP A 132 5.66 -3.56 17.81
C TRP A 132 4.88 -4.44 16.82
N LEU A 133 5.52 -5.52 16.33
CA LEU A 133 4.88 -6.49 15.42
C LEU A 133 3.66 -7.13 16.06
N ARG A 134 3.75 -7.54 17.34
CA ARG A 134 2.62 -8.10 18.06
C ARG A 134 1.44 -7.13 18.12
N ARG A 135 1.71 -5.87 18.54
CA ARG A 135 0.66 -4.85 18.66
C ARG A 135 0.02 -4.53 17.31
N TRP A 136 0.83 -4.45 16.24
CA TRP A 136 0.32 -4.22 14.91
C TRP A 136 -0.46 -5.42 14.38
N HIS A 137 0.15 -6.62 14.34
CA HIS A 137 -0.42 -7.80 13.67
C HIS A 137 -1.54 -8.46 14.47
N LEU A 138 -1.46 -8.51 15.79
CA LEU A 138 -2.45 -9.22 16.61
C LEU A 138 -3.48 -8.28 17.23
N ASP A 139 -3.05 -7.15 17.78
CA ASP A 139 -3.94 -6.29 18.54
C ASP A 139 -4.65 -5.26 17.62
N HIS A 140 -3.90 -4.59 16.73
CA HIS A 140 -4.45 -3.55 15.86
C HIS A 140 -5.25 -4.10 14.66
N THR A 141 -4.81 -5.18 14.03
CA THR A 141 -5.45 -5.69 12.79
C THR A 141 -6.93 -6.01 13.00
N SER A 142 -7.29 -6.61 14.13
CA SER A 142 -8.71 -6.88 14.45
C SER A 142 -9.51 -5.58 14.63
N VAL A 143 -8.93 -4.58 15.28
CA VAL A 143 -9.57 -3.27 15.48
C VAL A 143 -9.76 -2.57 14.13
N ALA A 144 -8.76 -2.57 13.25
CA ALA A 144 -8.87 -1.97 11.92
C ALA A 144 -10.01 -2.61 11.11
N ILE A 145 -10.07 -3.94 11.05
CA ILE A 145 -11.13 -4.67 10.33
C ILE A 145 -12.52 -4.44 10.94
N GLU A 146 -12.62 -4.31 12.26
CA GLU A 146 -13.90 -4.08 12.95
C GLU A 146 -14.40 -2.64 12.83
N THR A 147 -13.48 -1.67 12.77
CA THR A 147 -13.85 -0.24 12.82
C THR A 147 -13.92 0.42 11.44
N GLN A 148 -13.39 -0.21 10.41
CA GLN A 148 -13.41 0.28 9.04
C GLN A 148 -14.27 -0.63 8.15
N ASP A 149 -14.87 -0.09 7.08
CA ASP A 149 -15.60 -0.87 6.07
C ASP A 149 -14.64 -1.37 4.98
N THR A 150 -13.52 -1.95 5.43
CA THR A 150 -12.54 -2.53 4.50
C THR A 150 -13.01 -3.90 4.02
N PHE A 151 -12.82 -4.19 2.71
CA PHE A 151 -13.14 -5.50 2.12
C PHE A 151 -11.91 -6.28 1.65
N GLY A 152 -10.72 -5.80 1.98
CA GLY A 152 -9.45 -6.46 1.71
C GLY A 152 -8.34 -5.82 2.55
N TYR A 153 -7.51 -6.66 3.20
CA TYR A 153 -6.47 -6.20 4.12
C TYR A 153 -5.20 -7.01 3.92
N THR A 154 -4.14 -6.36 3.45
CA THR A 154 -2.83 -6.99 3.23
C THR A 154 -1.75 -6.26 4.03
N GLN A 155 -0.96 -7.00 4.78
CA GLN A 155 0.17 -6.50 5.56
C GLN A 155 1.48 -6.93 4.95
N ASN A 156 2.41 -6.00 4.83
CA ASN A 156 3.76 -6.28 4.37
C ASN A 156 4.76 -5.79 5.42
N THR A 157 5.36 -6.73 6.16
CA THR A 157 6.43 -6.40 7.09
C THR A 157 7.72 -6.21 6.33
N VAL A 158 8.36 -5.06 6.50
CA VAL A 158 9.63 -4.77 5.82
C VAL A 158 10.76 -5.58 6.44
N VAL A 159 11.45 -6.35 5.60
CA VAL A 159 12.65 -7.10 5.97
C VAL A 159 13.89 -6.21 5.88
N ARG A 160 13.99 -5.45 4.76
CA ARG A 160 15.07 -4.49 4.52
C ARG A 160 14.77 -3.56 3.35
N ALA A 161 15.38 -2.38 3.36
CA ALA A 161 15.47 -1.54 2.17
C ALA A 161 16.45 -2.16 1.15
N LEU A 162 16.14 -1.99 -0.14
CA LEU A 162 16.95 -2.47 -1.28
C LEU A 162 17.63 -1.32 -2.03
N THR A 163 17.23 -0.08 -1.79
CA THR A 163 17.79 1.12 -2.41
C THR A 163 18.45 2.01 -1.36
N GLU A 164 19.54 2.66 -1.76
CA GLU A 164 20.22 3.64 -0.91
C GLU A 164 19.32 4.86 -0.67
N GLY A 165 19.37 5.42 0.54
CA GLY A 165 18.56 6.59 0.92
C GLY A 165 17.04 6.32 1.04
N ALA A 166 16.61 5.05 1.02
CA ALA A 166 15.21 4.73 1.24
C ALA A 166 14.73 5.23 2.61
N PRO A 167 13.52 5.84 2.69
CA PRO A 167 12.91 6.21 3.97
C PRO A 167 12.83 5.02 4.93
N ALA A 168 13.00 5.27 6.22
CA ALA A 168 12.80 4.24 7.24
C ALA A 168 11.30 3.90 7.31
N ILE A 169 10.93 2.73 6.80
CA ILE A 169 9.59 2.15 6.82
C ILE A 169 9.71 0.74 7.34
N ASP A 170 8.89 0.37 8.33
CA ASP A 170 8.91 -0.94 8.97
C ASP A 170 7.71 -1.82 8.53
N GLY A 171 6.63 -1.20 8.06
CA GLY A 171 5.45 -1.89 7.56
C GLY A 171 4.72 -1.12 6.45
N ILE A 172 4.13 -1.87 5.53
CA ILE A 172 3.31 -1.33 4.44
C ILE A 172 1.99 -2.10 4.43
N VAL A 173 0.88 -1.38 4.62
CA VAL A 173 -0.47 -1.97 4.63
C VAL A 173 -1.20 -1.54 3.37
N GLU A 174 -1.94 -2.45 2.75
CA GLU A 174 -2.93 -2.15 1.71
C GLU A 174 -4.30 -2.53 2.24
N GLU A 175 -5.21 -1.57 2.25
CA GLU A 175 -6.59 -1.71 2.67
C GLU A 175 -7.50 -1.31 1.50
N LEU A 176 -8.54 -2.11 1.23
CA LEU A 176 -9.48 -1.84 0.15
C LEU A 176 -10.82 -1.37 0.70
N PHE A 177 -11.33 -0.27 0.15
CA PHE A 177 -12.59 0.35 0.52
C PHE A 177 -13.46 0.58 -0.70
N ARG A 178 -14.76 0.74 -0.49
CA ARG A 178 -15.68 1.16 -1.54
C ARG A 178 -15.35 2.57 -2.03
N GLN A 179 -15.81 2.92 -3.23
CA GLN A 179 -15.50 4.21 -3.86
C GLN A 179 -15.97 5.41 -3.02
N GLU A 180 -17.08 5.26 -2.29
CA GLU A 180 -17.64 6.31 -1.42
C GLU A 180 -16.66 6.72 -0.31
N ALA A 181 -15.81 5.80 0.16
CA ALA A 181 -14.80 6.06 1.17
C ALA A 181 -13.74 7.09 0.76
N VAL A 182 -13.63 7.43 -0.52
CA VAL A 182 -12.73 8.50 -1.00
C VAL A 182 -13.08 9.85 -0.38
N SER A 183 -14.37 10.16 -0.25
CA SER A 183 -14.84 11.48 0.19
C SER A 183 -15.81 11.45 1.37
N ASP A 184 -16.10 10.27 1.92
CA ASP A 184 -17.04 10.08 3.02
C ASP A 184 -16.43 9.24 4.14
N LEU A 185 -16.24 9.85 5.32
CA LEU A 185 -15.72 9.16 6.51
C LEU A 185 -16.70 8.13 7.06
N HIS A 186 -18.03 8.34 6.94
CA HIS A 186 -19.01 7.33 7.35
C HIS A 186 -18.86 6.06 6.50
N ALA A 187 -18.68 6.22 5.19
CA ALA A 187 -18.40 5.10 4.28
C ALA A 187 -17.05 4.44 4.57
N PHE A 188 -16.01 5.22 4.88
CA PHE A 188 -14.68 4.68 5.22
C PHE A 188 -14.72 3.84 6.50
N PHE A 189 -15.40 4.33 7.54
CA PHE A 189 -15.52 3.64 8.82
C PHE A 189 -16.72 2.68 8.89
N GLY A 190 -17.59 2.63 7.89
CA GLY A 190 -18.83 1.84 7.93
C GLY A 190 -19.77 2.28 9.04
N ALA A 191 -19.75 3.58 9.38
CA ALA A 191 -20.49 4.13 10.50
C ALA A 191 -21.95 4.42 10.14
N ALA A 192 -22.87 4.08 11.04
CA ALA A 192 -24.30 4.27 10.85
C ALA A 192 -24.75 5.72 11.07
N ASP A 193 -24.08 6.44 11.96
CA ASP A 193 -24.32 7.83 12.33
C ASP A 193 -23.07 8.48 12.93
N ASP A 194 -23.17 9.76 13.35
CA ASP A 194 -22.05 10.54 13.89
C ASP A 194 -21.51 9.98 15.22
N ASP A 195 -22.36 9.42 16.06
CA ASP A 195 -21.94 8.83 17.35
C ASP A 195 -21.15 7.52 17.10
N ASP A 196 -21.60 6.67 16.18
CA ASP A 196 -20.89 5.46 15.77
C ASP A 196 -19.55 5.82 15.07
N LEU A 197 -19.55 6.84 14.21
CA LEU A 197 -18.31 7.34 13.59
C LEU A 197 -17.30 7.78 14.66
N ALA A 198 -17.74 8.58 15.63
CA ALA A 198 -16.87 9.07 16.70
C ALA A 198 -16.32 7.92 17.57
N ASP A 199 -17.12 6.86 17.82
CA ASP A 199 -16.66 5.68 18.56
C ASP A 199 -15.63 4.88 17.78
N ARG A 200 -15.88 4.58 16.51
CA ARG A 200 -14.96 3.87 15.61
C ARG A 200 -13.63 4.61 15.46
N MET A 201 -13.66 5.92 15.21
CA MET A 201 -12.46 6.75 15.14
C MET A 201 -11.67 6.74 16.46
N ARG A 202 -12.33 6.84 17.60
CA ARG A 202 -11.66 6.77 18.92
C ARG A 202 -10.97 5.43 19.14
N ARG A 203 -11.62 4.32 18.81
CA ARG A 203 -11.04 2.96 18.89
C ARG A 203 -9.84 2.83 17.95
N MET A 204 -9.95 3.33 16.72
CA MET A 204 -8.85 3.33 15.74
C MET A 204 -7.64 4.12 16.26
N VAL A 205 -7.85 5.37 16.72
CA VAL A 205 -6.78 6.20 17.27
C VAL A 205 -6.10 5.54 18.48
N ALA A 206 -6.87 5.01 19.41
CA ALA A 206 -6.30 4.32 20.58
C ALA A 206 -5.47 3.09 20.15
N SER A 207 -5.88 2.39 19.12
CA SER A 207 -5.18 1.22 18.59
C SER A 207 -3.89 1.61 17.86
N THR A 208 -3.92 2.67 17.04
CA THR A 208 -2.73 3.18 16.32
C THR A 208 -1.72 3.81 17.27
N ASP A 209 -2.17 4.50 18.32
CA ASP A 209 -1.31 5.05 19.39
C ASP A 209 -0.53 3.94 20.09
N ALA A 210 -1.14 2.78 20.33
CA ALA A 210 -0.54 1.68 21.05
C ALA A 210 0.74 1.13 20.40
N PHE A 211 0.91 1.30 19.07
CA PHE A 211 2.13 0.90 18.37
C PHE A 211 2.82 2.06 17.62
N GLY A 212 2.40 3.32 17.88
CA GLY A 212 3.05 4.52 17.40
C GLY A 212 2.73 4.91 15.95
N ALA A 213 1.61 4.41 15.39
CA ALA A 213 1.18 4.72 14.03
C ALA A 213 0.16 5.87 13.94
N SER A 214 -0.17 6.56 15.04
CA SER A 214 -1.02 7.75 15.02
C SER A 214 -0.30 9.02 14.57
N THR A 215 1.02 9.01 14.68
CA THR A 215 1.91 10.09 14.25
C THR A 215 2.97 9.57 13.30
N ASN A 216 3.60 10.23 12.47
CA ASN A 216 4.68 9.73 11.59
C ASN A 216 4.24 8.55 10.68
N ILE A 217 3.05 8.66 10.11
CA ILE A 217 2.49 7.74 9.12
C ILE A 217 2.27 8.50 7.81
N ASP A 218 2.44 7.82 6.68
CA ASP A 218 1.90 8.29 5.40
C ASP A 218 0.75 7.38 5.01
N THR A 219 -0.33 7.95 4.48
CA THR A 219 -1.39 7.22 3.82
C THR A 219 -1.55 7.73 2.41
N VAL A 220 -1.51 6.80 1.45
CA VAL A 220 -1.50 7.09 0.02
C VAL A 220 -2.74 6.44 -0.60
N PRO A 221 -3.81 7.21 -0.83
CA PRO A 221 -4.96 6.74 -1.58
C PRO A 221 -4.56 6.42 -3.03
N THR A 222 -4.89 5.19 -3.48
CA THR A 222 -4.53 4.70 -4.81
C THR A 222 -5.67 3.94 -5.47
N SER A 223 -5.65 3.88 -6.81
CA SER A 223 -6.36 2.88 -7.61
C SER A 223 -5.45 1.70 -7.86
N ARG A 224 -5.96 0.49 -7.65
CA ARG A 224 -5.20 -0.77 -7.71
C ARG A 224 -5.47 -1.51 -9.02
N TYR A 225 -4.39 -1.98 -9.66
CA TYR A 225 -4.40 -2.77 -10.90
C TYR A 225 -3.54 -4.02 -10.73
N VAL A 226 -4.10 -5.21 -10.98
CA VAL A 226 -3.39 -6.49 -10.89
C VAL A 226 -3.11 -7.03 -12.29
N TYR A 227 -1.86 -7.31 -12.61
CA TYR A 227 -1.44 -7.82 -13.92
C TYR A 227 -1.04 -9.29 -13.90
N ALA A 228 -0.43 -9.72 -12.79
CA ALA A 228 -0.07 -11.11 -12.58
C ALA A 228 -0.07 -11.41 -11.07
N THR A 229 -0.35 -12.66 -10.71
CA THR A 229 -0.26 -13.14 -9.33
C THR A 229 0.54 -14.45 -9.30
N PRO A 230 1.45 -14.61 -8.33
CA PRO A 230 2.18 -15.86 -8.15
C PRO A 230 1.32 -16.94 -7.48
N PHE A 231 0.15 -16.57 -6.98
CA PHE A 231 -0.76 -17.47 -6.28
C PHE A 231 -1.74 -18.10 -7.27
N THR A 232 -1.83 -19.45 -7.27
CA THR A 232 -2.77 -20.22 -8.09
C THR A 232 -3.88 -20.74 -7.19
N GLY A 233 -5.12 -20.32 -7.43
CA GLY A 233 -6.31 -20.73 -6.67
C GLY A 233 -6.88 -19.64 -5.78
N PRO A 234 -8.10 -19.86 -5.23
CA PRO A 234 -8.66 -18.94 -4.25
C PRO A 234 -7.80 -18.94 -2.99
N LEU A 235 -7.42 -17.75 -2.54
CA LEU A 235 -6.85 -17.53 -1.20
C LEU A 235 -7.92 -17.73 -0.15
#